data_d2875ddfd321841ff600fb9027e134e5
#
_entry.id   d2875ddfd321841ff600fb9027e134e5
#
_cell.length_a   1.000
_cell.length_b   1.000
_cell.length_c   1.000
_cell.angle_alpha   90.00
_cell.angle_beta   90.00
_cell.angle_gamma   90.00
#
_symmetry.space_group_name_H-M   'P 1'
#
loop_
_entity.id
_entity.type
_entity.pdbx_description
1 polymer ?
#
loop_
_entity_poly.entity_id
_entity_poly.type
_entity_poly.pdbx_seq_one_letter_code
_entity_poly.pdbx_strand_id
1 'polypeptide(L)'
;GDDGHIVYASPAVARILGQEAHALEGVEVAELVHPDDLADLAERATDVLAQPGMSPAVEARVAHAGGGWRHMEVVATNLLGNPAVAGVVVNARDITERVEVAAQLEERAYHDELTGLPNRALLLERLQDALHRAARHDRMVGVLFLDLDRFKVVNDSLGHGVGDDLLREAARRLERTIRPGDLVARLGGDEFVVVIADMVRTTDALAAAERIRTALARPLELGGDPTVMSASVGIAVAHGNETPADLLRDADTAMYRAKEGGRDRAEVFGAHLRARAVRRHSVEQDLRAALDEDRIEVHFQPVVRLLDTTIVGAEALARIRGAGGELLQPAQFIDVAEDTGLIADLGARVLTIAVGRLAAWN
;
A
#
# COMPACT_ATOMS: atom_id res chain seq x y z
N GLY A 1 48.32 14.84 3.38
CA GLY A 1 49.41 14.24 2.62
C GLY A 1 48.87 13.56 1.37
N ASP A 2 49.74 13.00 0.60
CA ASP A 2 49.48 12.12 -0.55
C ASP A 2 49.13 10.68 -0.11
N ASP A 3 49.40 10.39 1.15
CA ASP A 3 49.15 9.11 1.84
C ASP A 3 47.74 9.02 2.50
N GLY A 4 46.89 10.02 2.31
CA GLY A 4 45.54 10.07 2.90
C GLY A 4 45.45 10.56 4.33
N HIS A 5 46.62 10.93 4.98
CA HIS A 5 46.62 11.48 6.33
C HIS A 5 46.51 13.00 6.34
N ILE A 6 45.83 13.51 7.37
CA ILE A 6 45.66 14.95 7.58
C ILE A 6 46.93 15.54 8.15
N VAL A 7 47.56 16.43 7.41
CA VAL A 7 48.80 17.14 7.84
C VAL A 7 48.46 18.43 8.62
N TYR A 8 47.33 19.05 8.26
CA TYR A 8 46.86 20.28 8.88
C TYR A 8 45.36 20.36 8.80
N ALA A 9 44.72 20.75 9.86
CA ALA A 9 43.30 21.10 9.91
C ALA A 9 43.10 22.55 10.35
N SER A 10 42.18 23.25 9.70
CA SER A 10 41.83 24.62 10.08
C SER A 10 41.09 24.65 11.44
N PRO A 11 41.24 25.69 12.28
CA PRO A 11 40.48 25.84 13.53
C PRO A 11 38.94 25.80 13.36
N ALA A 12 38.45 26.03 12.13
CA ALA A 12 37.02 25.93 11.82
C ALA A 12 36.46 24.50 12.05
N VAL A 13 37.31 23.47 12.00
CA VAL A 13 36.91 22.08 12.18
C VAL A 13 36.35 21.82 13.59
N ALA A 14 36.84 22.51 14.61
CA ALA A 14 36.30 22.41 15.97
C ALA A 14 34.82 22.80 16.05
N ARG A 15 34.45 23.82 15.30
CA ARG A 15 33.05 24.28 15.23
C ARG A 15 32.17 23.36 14.39
N ILE A 16 32.73 22.76 13.33
CA ILE A 16 31.97 21.94 12.36
C ILE A 16 31.86 20.50 12.81
N LEU A 17 32.99 19.89 13.22
CA LEU A 17 33.06 18.47 13.58
C LEU A 17 33.11 18.24 15.10
N GLY A 18 33.23 19.31 15.91
CA GLY A 18 33.37 19.20 17.37
C GLY A 18 34.70 18.63 17.81
N GLN A 19 35.72 18.57 16.94
CA GLN A 19 37.06 18.05 17.22
C GLN A 19 38.09 19.15 17.12
N GLU A 20 39.04 19.21 18.03
CA GLU A 20 40.13 20.16 17.96
C GLU A 20 41.01 19.88 16.73
N ALA A 21 41.46 20.93 16.04
CA ALA A 21 42.23 20.81 14.82
C ALA A 21 43.46 19.92 14.96
N HIS A 22 44.20 20.07 16.08
CA HIS A 22 45.41 19.29 16.37
C HIS A 22 45.12 17.78 16.60
N ALA A 23 43.90 17.40 17.00
CA ALA A 23 43.51 16.00 17.19
C ALA A 23 43.29 15.27 15.90
N LEU A 24 43.11 16.02 14.79
CA LEU A 24 42.97 15.44 13.44
C LEU A 24 44.31 15.27 12.71
N GLU A 25 45.37 15.89 13.18
CA GLU A 25 46.68 15.75 12.55
C GLU A 25 47.19 14.31 12.69
N GLY A 26 47.56 13.70 11.58
CA GLY A 26 47.96 12.29 11.50
C GLY A 26 46.84 11.27 11.39
N VAL A 27 45.58 11.72 11.45
CA VAL A 27 44.41 10.83 11.27
C VAL A 27 44.21 10.55 9.77
N GLU A 28 43.88 9.34 9.43
CA GLU A 28 43.51 8.96 8.06
C GLU A 28 42.10 9.51 7.75
N VAL A 29 41.93 10.20 6.61
CA VAL A 29 40.64 10.78 6.20
C VAL A 29 39.54 9.71 6.14
N ALA A 30 39.86 8.49 5.75
CA ALA A 30 38.93 7.38 5.70
C ALA A 30 38.30 7.02 7.05
N GLU A 31 39.00 7.25 8.17
CA GLU A 31 38.44 7.00 9.52
C GLU A 31 37.33 7.99 9.91
N LEU A 32 37.29 9.15 9.27
CA LEU A 32 36.31 10.18 9.53
C LEU A 32 35.05 10.05 8.65
N VAL A 33 35.12 9.28 7.58
CA VAL A 33 34.07 9.16 6.56
C VAL A 33 33.13 8.01 6.87
N HIS A 34 31.84 8.19 6.57
CA HIS A 34 30.86 7.11 6.71
C HIS A 34 31.23 5.90 5.83
N PRO A 35 31.13 4.66 6.35
CA PRO A 35 31.53 3.46 5.62
C PRO A 35 30.93 3.32 4.22
N ASP A 36 29.65 3.69 4.05
CA ASP A 36 28.97 3.60 2.75
C ASP A 36 29.53 4.59 1.70
N ASP A 37 30.15 5.70 2.15
CA ASP A 37 30.65 6.76 1.26
C ASP A 37 32.13 6.55 0.89
N LEU A 38 32.81 5.60 1.54
CA LEU A 38 34.26 5.35 1.36
C LEU A 38 34.61 4.92 -0.06
N ALA A 39 33.82 4.05 -0.68
CA ALA A 39 34.12 3.52 -2.00
C ALA A 39 34.09 4.63 -3.07
N ASP A 40 33.08 5.49 -3.06
CA ASP A 40 32.94 6.62 -4.00
C ASP A 40 34.05 7.66 -3.79
N LEU A 41 34.38 7.97 -2.54
CA LEU A 41 35.46 8.91 -2.22
C LEU A 41 36.86 8.36 -2.59
N ALA A 42 37.11 7.07 -2.45
CA ALA A 42 38.38 6.45 -2.83
C ALA A 42 38.60 6.51 -4.36
N GLU A 43 37.57 6.23 -5.14
CA GLU A 43 37.61 6.38 -6.60
C GLU A 43 37.94 7.84 -6.99
N ARG A 44 37.26 8.80 -6.41
CA ARG A 44 37.45 10.24 -6.66
C ARG A 44 38.81 10.74 -6.18
N ALA A 45 39.33 10.22 -5.05
CA ALA A 45 40.64 10.56 -4.56
C ALA A 45 41.75 10.12 -5.55
N THR A 46 41.56 8.95 -6.18
CA THR A 46 42.44 8.49 -7.24
C THR A 46 42.52 9.43 -8.42
N ASP A 47 41.35 9.92 -8.88
CA ASP A 47 41.25 10.89 -9.97
C ASP A 47 41.92 12.23 -9.61
N VAL A 48 41.69 12.72 -8.37
CA VAL A 48 42.33 13.94 -7.87
C VAL A 48 43.84 13.83 -7.85
N LEU A 49 44.38 12.69 -7.40
CA LEU A 49 45.83 12.48 -7.35
C LEU A 49 46.46 12.34 -8.73
N ALA A 50 45.72 11.83 -9.71
CA ALA A 50 46.20 11.61 -11.08
C ALA A 50 46.41 12.92 -11.86
N GLN A 51 45.67 14.02 -11.53
CA GLN A 51 45.73 15.26 -12.30
C GLN A 51 45.83 16.50 -11.39
N PRO A 52 46.68 17.48 -11.70
CA PRO A 52 46.69 18.77 -11.01
C PRO A 52 45.35 19.50 -11.24
N GLY A 53 44.81 20.13 -10.19
CA GLY A 53 43.62 20.93 -10.32
C GLY A 53 42.59 20.68 -9.21
N MET A 54 41.41 21.24 -9.42
CA MET A 54 40.31 21.16 -8.49
C MET A 54 39.31 20.06 -8.92
N SER A 55 38.88 19.21 -7.97
CA SER A 55 37.83 18.22 -8.22
C SER A 55 36.46 18.85 -8.33
N PRO A 56 35.50 18.19 -8.98
CA PRO A 56 34.08 18.48 -8.74
C PRO A 56 33.74 18.37 -7.26
N ALA A 57 32.73 19.12 -6.80
CA ALA A 57 32.19 18.97 -5.45
C ALA A 57 31.54 17.60 -5.27
N VAL A 58 31.75 16.99 -4.11
CA VAL A 58 31.16 15.72 -3.71
C VAL A 58 30.56 15.86 -2.32
N GLU A 59 29.41 15.20 -2.10
CA GLU A 59 28.81 15.14 -0.77
C GLU A 59 29.29 13.87 -0.06
N ALA A 60 29.65 13.99 1.22
CA ALA A 60 30.08 12.87 2.05
C ALA A 60 29.65 13.10 3.50
N ARG A 61 29.37 12.01 4.19
CA ARG A 61 29.09 12.03 5.64
C ARG A 61 30.39 11.90 6.44
N VAL A 62 30.60 12.85 7.34
CA VAL A 62 31.81 12.90 8.17
C VAL A 62 31.42 12.82 9.65
N ALA A 63 32.18 12.06 10.45
CA ALA A 63 31.91 11.83 11.85
C ALA A 63 31.98 13.12 12.69
N HIS A 64 31.03 13.31 13.60
CA HIS A 64 31.01 14.41 14.56
C HIS A 64 31.39 13.91 15.96
N ALA A 65 32.20 14.66 16.71
CA ALA A 65 32.68 14.27 18.05
C ALA A 65 31.54 14.03 19.07
N GLY A 66 30.42 14.70 18.94
CA GLY A 66 29.22 14.49 19.76
C GLY A 66 28.38 13.27 19.36
N GLY A 67 28.85 12.47 18.41
CA GLY A 67 28.11 11.35 17.82
C GLY A 67 27.30 11.76 16.59
N GLY A 68 27.03 10.78 15.72
CA GLY A 68 26.33 10.98 14.45
C GLY A 68 27.23 11.52 13.34
N TRP A 69 26.58 11.99 12.25
CA TRP A 69 27.23 12.34 11.01
C TRP A 69 26.87 13.76 10.58
N ARG A 70 27.86 14.48 9.97
CA ARG A 70 27.66 15.75 9.31
C ARG A 70 27.71 15.53 7.80
N HIS A 71 26.79 16.10 7.06
CA HIS A 71 26.81 16.12 5.62
C HIS A 71 27.75 17.25 5.17
N MET A 72 28.82 16.87 4.47
CA MET A 72 29.84 17.79 4.02
C MET A 72 29.87 17.85 2.49
N GLU A 73 29.86 19.03 1.92
CA GLU A 73 30.20 19.24 0.51
C GLU A 73 31.71 19.47 0.45
N VAL A 74 32.43 18.58 -0.24
CA VAL A 74 33.86 18.49 -0.24
C VAL A 74 34.42 18.78 -1.64
N VAL A 75 35.41 19.66 -1.74
CA VAL A 75 36.18 19.96 -2.94
C VAL A 75 37.65 19.74 -2.63
N ALA A 76 38.29 18.88 -3.37
CA ALA A 76 39.72 18.62 -3.23
C ALA A 76 40.50 19.33 -4.35
N THR A 77 41.65 19.92 -3.99
CA THR A 77 42.56 20.56 -4.94
C THR A 77 43.94 19.89 -4.86
N ASN A 78 44.39 19.29 -5.92
CA ASN A 78 45.70 18.71 -6.00
C ASN A 78 46.78 19.80 -6.18
N LEU A 79 47.56 20.02 -5.13
CA LEU A 79 48.68 20.95 -5.07
C LEU A 79 50.01 20.21 -4.76
N LEU A 80 50.12 18.92 -5.08
CA LEU A 80 51.33 18.12 -4.88
C LEU A 80 52.55 18.74 -5.60
N GLY A 81 52.34 19.31 -6.79
CA GLY A 81 53.37 20.02 -7.55
C GLY A 81 53.73 21.42 -7.04
N ASN A 82 53.03 21.98 -6.04
CA ASN A 82 53.32 23.27 -5.42
C ASN A 82 54.26 23.13 -4.23
N PRO A 83 55.52 23.61 -4.28
CA PRO A 83 56.49 23.42 -3.19
C PRO A 83 56.08 24.03 -1.84
N ALA A 84 55.17 25.01 -1.82
CA ALA A 84 54.71 25.63 -0.59
C ALA A 84 53.60 24.81 0.13
N VAL A 85 52.93 23.89 -0.58
CA VAL A 85 51.81 23.08 -0.03
C VAL A 85 52.18 21.61 -0.02
N ALA A 86 52.71 21.08 -1.13
CA ALA A 86 53.12 19.70 -1.33
C ALA A 86 52.07 18.67 -0.84
N GLY A 87 50.80 18.91 -1.15
CA GLY A 87 49.69 18.08 -0.68
C GLY A 87 48.40 18.35 -1.42
N VAL A 88 47.33 17.66 -1.01
CA VAL A 88 45.96 17.89 -1.44
C VAL A 88 45.26 18.79 -0.42
N VAL A 89 44.72 19.92 -0.88
CA VAL A 89 43.90 20.82 -0.05
C VAL A 89 42.45 20.43 -0.20
N VAL A 90 41.81 20.10 0.92
CA VAL A 90 40.39 19.75 0.99
C VAL A 90 39.63 20.93 1.60
N ASN A 91 38.72 21.49 0.83
CA ASN A 91 37.75 22.46 1.34
C ASN A 91 36.44 21.73 1.57
N ALA A 92 35.96 21.77 2.82
CA ALA A 92 34.72 21.12 3.19
C ALA A 92 33.73 22.16 3.75
N ARG A 93 32.52 22.12 3.29
CA ARG A 93 31.41 22.97 3.75
C ARG A 93 30.34 22.10 4.41
N ASP A 94 29.93 22.45 5.60
CA ASP A 94 28.81 21.79 6.28
C ASP A 94 27.50 22.15 5.55
N ILE A 95 26.80 21.14 5.06
CA ILE A 95 25.51 21.23 4.38
C ILE A 95 24.42 20.46 5.14
N THR A 96 24.69 20.06 6.38
CA THR A 96 23.77 19.23 7.19
C THR A 96 22.40 19.88 7.30
N GLU A 97 22.35 21.16 7.65
CA GLU A 97 21.08 21.90 7.75
C GLU A 97 20.34 21.93 6.39
N ARG A 98 21.06 22.12 5.28
CA ARG A 98 20.46 22.11 3.92
C ARG A 98 19.84 20.76 3.61
N VAL A 99 20.52 19.67 3.90
CA VAL A 99 20.04 18.30 3.65
C VAL A 99 18.86 17.96 4.56
N GLU A 100 18.94 18.29 5.85
CA GLU A 100 17.86 18.07 6.80
C GLU A 100 16.59 18.86 6.43
N VAL A 101 16.74 20.15 6.08
CA VAL A 101 15.61 20.98 5.63
C VAL A 101 15.01 20.44 4.34
N ALA A 102 15.85 20.02 3.38
CA ALA A 102 15.36 19.42 2.15
C ALA A 102 14.56 18.13 2.40
N ALA A 103 15.08 17.24 3.25
CA ALA A 103 14.39 16.01 3.64
C ALA A 103 13.07 16.30 4.37
N GLN A 104 13.04 17.28 5.28
CA GLN A 104 11.81 17.70 5.96
C GLN A 104 10.79 18.31 4.99
N LEU A 105 11.24 19.09 4.02
CA LEU A 105 10.36 19.65 2.98
C LEU A 105 9.78 18.55 2.08
N GLU A 106 10.58 17.56 1.72
CA GLU A 106 10.13 16.40 0.96
C GLU A 106 9.10 15.57 1.74
N GLU A 107 9.38 15.31 3.02
CA GLU A 107 8.45 14.59 3.89
C GLU A 107 7.11 15.33 4.01
N ARG A 108 7.13 16.65 4.27
CA ARG A 108 5.91 17.48 4.31
C ARG A 108 5.20 17.59 2.98
N ALA A 109 5.93 17.56 1.86
CA ALA A 109 5.32 17.61 0.52
C ALA A 109 4.51 16.36 0.21
N TYR A 110 4.87 15.19 0.79
CA TYR A 110 4.31 13.90 0.43
C TYR A 110 3.59 13.17 1.56
N HIS A 111 3.74 13.59 2.82
CA HIS A 111 3.14 12.93 3.97
C HIS A 111 2.27 13.88 4.81
N ASP A 112 1.29 13.30 5.52
CA ASP A 112 0.45 13.99 6.50
C ASP A 112 1.18 14.07 7.84
N GLU A 113 1.39 15.27 8.36
CA GLU A 113 2.20 15.52 9.59
C GLU A 113 1.63 14.85 10.85
N LEU A 114 0.32 14.60 10.92
CA LEU A 114 -0.31 14.01 12.09
C LEU A 114 -0.17 12.50 12.14
N THR A 115 -0.36 11.84 10.99
CA THR A 115 -0.47 10.38 10.90
C THR A 115 0.75 9.72 10.28
N GLY A 116 1.61 10.48 9.57
CA GLY A 116 2.73 9.96 8.80
C GLY A 116 2.33 9.27 7.50
N LEU A 117 1.03 9.14 7.22
CA LEU A 117 0.55 8.53 5.98
C LEU A 117 0.85 9.40 4.76
N PRO A 118 0.92 8.83 3.57
CA PRO A 118 0.85 9.55 2.31
C PRO A 118 -0.25 10.60 2.30
N ASN A 119 0.09 11.80 1.86
CA ASN A 119 -0.88 12.88 1.67
C ASN A 119 -1.53 12.80 0.27
N ARG A 120 -2.35 13.80 -0.07
CA ARG A 120 -3.05 13.88 -1.37
C ARG A 120 -2.08 13.85 -2.57
N ALA A 121 -0.92 14.49 -2.45
CA ALA A 121 0.03 14.57 -3.56
C ALA A 121 0.62 13.19 -3.89
N LEU A 122 1.12 12.49 -2.86
CA LEU A 122 1.67 11.14 -3.02
C LEU A 122 0.60 10.13 -3.41
N LEU A 123 -0.63 10.26 -2.88
CA LEU A 123 -1.75 9.41 -3.28
C LEU A 123 -2.01 9.48 -4.79
N LEU A 124 -2.09 10.69 -5.36
CA LEU A 124 -2.38 10.86 -6.78
C LEU A 124 -1.29 10.27 -7.67
N GLU A 125 -0.02 10.49 -7.31
CA GLU A 125 1.13 9.90 -8.00
C GLU A 125 1.07 8.37 -7.98
N ARG A 126 0.91 7.77 -6.81
CA ARG A 126 0.87 6.31 -6.64
C ARG A 126 -0.35 5.67 -7.27
N LEU A 127 -1.49 6.33 -7.24
CA LEU A 127 -2.72 5.87 -7.92
C LEU A 127 -2.53 5.88 -9.43
N GLN A 128 -1.92 6.92 -10.00
CA GLN A 128 -1.60 6.97 -11.42
C GLN A 128 -0.67 5.83 -11.84
N ASP A 129 0.36 5.55 -11.05
CA ASP A 129 1.27 4.43 -11.28
C ASP A 129 0.56 3.08 -11.20
N ALA A 130 -0.34 2.91 -10.23
CA ALA A 130 -1.14 1.68 -10.08
C ALA A 130 -2.03 1.46 -11.30
N LEU A 131 -2.70 2.50 -11.80
CA LEU A 131 -3.52 2.44 -13.01
C LEU A 131 -2.71 2.05 -14.24
N HIS A 132 -1.52 2.66 -14.42
CA HIS A 132 -0.63 2.31 -15.53
C HIS A 132 -0.12 0.86 -15.45
N ARG A 133 0.15 0.34 -14.25
CA ARG A 133 0.54 -1.08 -14.08
C ARG A 133 -0.64 -2.02 -14.36
N ALA A 134 -1.81 -1.70 -13.82
CA ALA A 134 -3.01 -2.51 -14.00
C ALA A 134 -3.40 -2.65 -15.47
N ALA A 135 -3.36 -1.56 -16.24
CA ALA A 135 -3.65 -1.57 -17.67
C ALA A 135 -2.71 -2.48 -18.48
N ARG A 136 -1.43 -2.62 -18.06
CA ARG A 136 -0.46 -3.50 -18.75
C ARG A 136 -0.65 -4.99 -18.42
N HIS A 137 -1.27 -5.31 -17.29
CA HIS A 137 -1.38 -6.68 -16.78
C HIS A 137 -2.82 -7.20 -16.75
N ASP A 138 -3.76 -6.50 -17.39
CA ASP A 138 -5.19 -6.81 -17.38
C ASP A 138 -5.72 -6.99 -15.95
N ARG A 139 -5.39 -6.00 -15.10
CA ARG A 139 -5.78 -5.93 -13.71
C ARG A 139 -6.66 -4.72 -13.46
N MET A 140 -7.29 -4.68 -12.29
CA MET A 140 -8.12 -3.56 -11.84
C MET A 140 -7.47 -2.86 -10.65
N VAL A 141 -7.86 -1.61 -10.46
CA VAL A 141 -7.52 -0.82 -9.27
C VAL A 141 -8.80 -0.42 -8.56
N GLY A 142 -8.85 -0.65 -7.25
CA GLY A 142 -9.93 -0.18 -6.40
C GLY A 142 -9.50 1.04 -5.59
N VAL A 143 -10.38 2.01 -5.47
CA VAL A 143 -10.25 3.17 -4.57
C VAL A 143 -11.36 3.11 -3.54
N LEU A 144 -10.97 3.09 -2.27
CA LEU A 144 -11.86 3.16 -1.13
C LEU A 144 -11.70 4.54 -0.50
N PHE A 145 -12.75 5.34 -0.49
CA PHE A 145 -12.80 6.62 0.20
C PHE A 145 -13.50 6.41 1.54
N LEU A 146 -12.83 6.74 2.63
CA LEU A 146 -13.31 6.50 4.00
C LEU A 146 -13.44 7.82 4.75
N ASP A 147 -14.49 7.91 5.57
CA ASP A 147 -14.70 9.02 6.50
C ASP A 147 -15.09 8.42 7.86
N LEU A 148 -14.41 8.87 8.92
CA LEU A 148 -14.68 8.39 10.29
C LEU A 148 -16.00 8.97 10.79
N ASP A 149 -16.96 8.11 11.02
CA ASP A 149 -18.31 8.53 11.44
C ASP A 149 -18.26 9.28 12.77
N ARG A 150 -18.94 10.45 12.80
CA ARG A 150 -19.08 11.28 14.00
C ARG A 150 -17.77 11.81 14.58
N PHE A 151 -16.68 11.88 13.82
CA PHE A 151 -15.38 12.39 14.28
C PHE A 151 -15.49 13.80 14.90
N LYS A 152 -16.32 14.67 14.29
CA LYS A 152 -16.60 16.00 14.84
C LYS A 152 -17.17 15.95 16.26
N VAL A 153 -18.05 14.98 16.56
CA VAL A 153 -18.64 14.82 17.91
C VAL A 153 -17.56 14.45 18.92
N VAL A 154 -16.57 13.61 18.53
CA VAL A 154 -15.42 13.27 19.39
C VAL A 154 -14.62 14.54 19.69
N ASN A 155 -14.27 15.33 18.66
CA ASN A 155 -13.56 16.60 18.84
C ASN A 155 -14.31 17.59 19.74
N ASP A 156 -15.62 17.76 19.50
CA ASP A 156 -16.43 18.71 20.24
C ASP A 156 -16.65 18.27 21.70
N SER A 157 -16.64 16.96 21.97
CA SER A 157 -16.90 16.42 23.32
C SER A 157 -15.64 16.16 24.13
N LEU A 158 -14.53 15.68 23.52
CA LEU A 158 -13.32 15.21 24.17
C LEU A 158 -12.08 16.07 23.86
N GLY A 159 -12.25 17.04 22.96
CA GLY A 159 -11.18 17.94 22.53
C GLY A 159 -10.32 17.41 21.39
N HIS A 160 -9.63 18.32 20.69
CA HIS A 160 -8.84 18.01 19.49
C HIS A 160 -7.69 17.03 19.74
N GLY A 161 -7.08 17.03 20.93
CA GLY A 161 -6.01 16.09 21.24
C GLY A 161 -6.47 14.63 21.21
N VAL A 162 -7.67 14.36 21.72
CA VAL A 162 -8.27 13.01 21.67
C VAL A 162 -8.67 12.64 20.23
N GLY A 163 -9.16 13.62 19.47
CA GLY A 163 -9.40 13.43 18.03
C GLY A 163 -8.14 13.09 17.24
N ASP A 164 -7.03 13.77 17.54
CA ASP A 164 -5.73 13.47 16.93
C ASP A 164 -5.25 12.03 17.25
N ASP A 165 -5.44 11.57 18.48
CA ASP A 165 -5.11 10.19 18.88
C ASP A 165 -6.02 9.18 18.17
N LEU A 166 -7.30 9.50 17.96
CA LEU A 166 -8.22 8.69 17.18
C LEU A 166 -7.75 8.56 15.71
N LEU A 167 -7.31 9.66 15.10
CA LEU A 167 -6.78 9.68 13.73
C LEU A 167 -5.51 8.85 13.60
N ARG A 168 -4.59 8.97 14.56
CA ARG A 168 -3.36 8.15 14.59
C ARG A 168 -3.67 6.66 14.73
N GLU A 169 -4.66 6.31 15.56
CA GLU A 169 -5.06 4.90 15.72
C GLU A 169 -5.77 4.38 14.47
N ALA A 170 -6.64 5.18 13.84
CA ALA A 170 -7.26 4.84 12.56
C ALA A 170 -6.18 4.55 11.50
N ALA A 171 -5.21 5.45 11.34
CA ALA A 171 -4.08 5.28 10.43
C ALA A 171 -3.35 3.94 10.67
N ARG A 172 -2.95 3.65 11.92
CA ARG A 172 -2.27 2.40 12.29
C ARG A 172 -3.10 1.15 11.98
N ARG A 173 -4.42 1.18 12.21
CA ARG A 173 -5.32 0.07 11.90
C ARG A 173 -5.46 -0.15 10.40
N LEU A 174 -5.57 0.93 9.63
CA LEU A 174 -5.64 0.87 8.17
C LEU A 174 -4.36 0.24 7.60
N GLU A 175 -3.17 0.73 7.97
CA GLU A 175 -1.89 0.19 7.51
C GLU A 175 -1.72 -1.30 7.82
N ARG A 176 -2.12 -1.76 9.01
CA ARG A 176 -2.03 -3.16 9.40
C ARG A 176 -3.04 -4.07 8.69
N THR A 177 -4.09 -3.49 8.11
CA THR A 177 -5.19 -4.24 7.51
C THR A 177 -5.00 -4.44 6.01
N ILE A 178 -4.29 -3.54 5.34
CA ILE A 178 -3.98 -3.65 3.91
C ILE A 178 -2.83 -4.62 3.67
N ARG A 179 -2.73 -5.12 2.45
CA ARG A 179 -1.63 -6.01 2.04
C ARG A 179 -0.45 -5.21 1.48
N PRO A 180 0.77 -5.80 1.43
CA PRO A 180 1.87 -5.20 0.68
C PRO A 180 1.48 -4.91 -0.76
N GLY A 181 1.75 -3.69 -1.22
CA GLY A 181 1.39 -3.21 -2.56
C GLY A 181 0.11 -2.36 -2.60
N ASP A 182 -0.76 -2.43 -1.58
CA ASP A 182 -1.84 -1.48 -1.38
C ASP A 182 -1.30 -0.20 -0.72
N LEU A 183 -2.06 0.90 -0.79
CA LEU A 183 -1.67 2.20 -0.24
C LEU A 183 -2.77 2.73 0.67
N VAL A 184 -2.40 3.29 1.81
CA VAL A 184 -3.27 4.15 2.63
C VAL A 184 -2.78 5.59 2.53
N ALA A 185 -3.69 6.54 2.43
CA ALA A 185 -3.41 7.97 2.44
C ALA A 185 -4.43 8.70 3.32
N ARG A 186 -4.04 9.87 3.87
CA ARG A 186 -4.95 10.80 4.52
C ARG A 186 -5.06 12.08 3.69
N LEU A 187 -6.29 12.53 3.41
CA LEU A 187 -6.52 13.74 2.62
C LEU A 187 -6.63 15.00 3.47
N GLY A 188 -7.03 14.82 4.73
CA GLY A 188 -7.25 15.89 5.71
C GLY A 188 -8.46 15.57 6.58
N GLY A 189 -8.59 16.26 7.73
CA GLY A 189 -9.71 15.98 8.65
C GLY A 189 -9.79 14.50 9.03
N ASP A 190 -10.96 13.91 8.83
CA ASP A 190 -11.32 12.52 9.09
C ASP A 190 -11.36 11.64 7.82
N GLU A 191 -10.83 12.16 6.69
CA GLU A 191 -10.86 11.50 5.39
C GLU A 191 -9.59 10.69 5.11
N PHE A 192 -9.78 9.40 4.82
CA PHE A 192 -8.72 8.48 4.40
C PHE A 192 -9.06 7.88 3.03
N VAL A 193 -8.02 7.52 2.29
CA VAL A 193 -8.18 6.79 1.03
C VAL A 193 -7.29 5.56 1.04
N VAL A 194 -7.86 4.44 0.59
CA VAL A 194 -7.11 3.20 0.38
C VAL A 194 -7.15 2.85 -1.09
N VAL A 195 -5.98 2.59 -1.66
CA VAL A 195 -5.84 2.10 -3.04
C VAL A 195 -5.51 0.61 -2.98
N ILE A 196 -6.37 -0.20 -3.55
CA ILE A 196 -6.18 -1.63 -3.72
C ILE A 196 -5.65 -1.88 -5.12
N ALA A 197 -4.38 -2.24 -5.21
CA ALA A 197 -3.72 -2.49 -6.49
C ALA A 197 -3.90 -3.94 -6.97
N ASP A 198 -3.68 -4.17 -8.25
CA ASP A 198 -3.58 -5.51 -8.86
C ASP A 198 -4.76 -6.45 -8.55
N MET A 199 -5.99 -5.91 -8.53
CA MET A 199 -7.19 -6.69 -8.31
C MET A 199 -7.54 -7.53 -9.55
N VAL A 200 -8.05 -8.73 -9.28
CA VAL A 200 -8.62 -9.61 -10.32
C VAL A 200 -10.14 -9.44 -10.40
N ARG A 201 -10.78 -9.09 -9.30
CA ARG A 201 -12.24 -9.04 -9.16
C ARG A 201 -12.68 -7.78 -8.43
N THR A 202 -13.81 -7.22 -8.83
CA THR A 202 -14.45 -6.10 -8.13
C THR A 202 -14.78 -6.44 -6.66
N THR A 203 -15.05 -7.72 -6.37
CA THR A 203 -15.30 -8.21 -5.01
C THR A 203 -14.09 -8.07 -4.08
N ASP A 204 -12.88 -7.97 -4.61
CA ASP A 204 -11.66 -7.81 -3.81
C ASP A 204 -11.69 -6.47 -3.06
N ALA A 205 -12.20 -5.40 -3.71
CA ALA A 205 -12.39 -4.10 -3.07
C ALA A 205 -13.45 -4.13 -1.95
N LEU A 206 -14.56 -4.85 -2.16
CA LEU A 206 -15.59 -5.04 -1.11
C LEU A 206 -15.03 -5.81 0.09
N ALA A 207 -14.32 -6.90 -0.15
CA ALA A 207 -13.69 -7.69 0.91
C ALA A 207 -12.67 -6.86 1.70
N ALA A 208 -11.90 -5.99 1.01
CA ALA A 208 -10.99 -5.07 1.66
C ALA A 208 -11.74 -4.05 2.53
N ALA A 209 -12.82 -3.46 2.02
CA ALA A 209 -13.64 -2.50 2.76
C ALA A 209 -14.22 -3.13 4.05
N GLU A 210 -14.72 -4.36 3.99
CA GLU A 210 -15.27 -5.04 5.17
C GLU A 210 -14.17 -5.41 6.19
N ARG A 211 -12.98 -5.83 5.75
CA ARG A 211 -11.84 -6.05 6.66
C ARG A 211 -11.46 -4.75 7.37
N ILE A 212 -11.41 -3.65 6.64
CA ILE A 212 -11.08 -2.32 7.17
C ILE A 212 -12.13 -1.88 8.19
N ARG A 213 -13.42 -1.96 7.87
CA ARG A 213 -14.49 -1.61 8.80
C ARG A 213 -14.43 -2.43 10.08
N THR A 214 -14.23 -3.75 9.95
CA THR A 214 -14.06 -4.66 11.11
C THR A 214 -12.83 -4.29 11.94
N ALA A 215 -11.73 -3.90 11.32
CA ALA A 215 -10.52 -3.49 12.04
C ALA A 215 -10.72 -2.16 12.77
N LEU A 216 -11.39 -1.18 12.15
CA LEU A 216 -11.71 0.09 12.76
C LEU A 216 -12.68 -0.07 13.95
N ALA A 217 -13.66 -0.96 13.84
CA ALA A 217 -14.68 -1.20 14.87
C ALA A 217 -14.14 -1.91 16.14
N ARG A 218 -12.87 -2.32 16.18
CA ARG A 218 -12.30 -2.86 17.42
C ARG A 218 -12.27 -1.79 18.50
N PRO A 219 -12.64 -2.10 19.76
CA PRO A 219 -12.57 -1.15 20.86
C PRO A 219 -11.15 -0.57 21.01
N LEU A 220 -11.08 0.69 21.41
CA LEU A 220 -9.86 1.37 21.80
C LEU A 220 -10.13 2.23 23.04
N GLU A 221 -9.12 2.50 23.83
CA GLU A 221 -9.23 3.42 24.96
C GLU A 221 -8.89 4.84 24.49
N LEU A 222 -9.83 5.75 24.62
CA LEU A 222 -9.66 7.16 24.32
C LEU A 222 -10.05 7.98 25.56
N GLY A 223 -9.11 8.77 26.08
CA GLY A 223 -9.39 9.58 27.27
C GLY A 223 -9.76 8.78 28.51
N GLY A 224 -9.47 7.48 28.56
CA GLY A 224 -9.79 6.57 29.65
C GLY A 224 -11.10 5.81 29.49
N ASP A 225 -11.87 6.07 28.43
CA ASP A 225 -13.13 5.38 28.13
C ASP A 225 -13.02 4.47 26.92
N PRO A 226 -13.62 3.25 26.93
CA PRO A 226 -13.66 2.38 25.78
C PRO A 226 -14.55 2.98 24.69
N THR A 227 -13.96 3.24 23.54
CA THR A 227 -14.62 3.86 22.37
C THR A 227 -14.52 2.93 21.18
N VAL A 228 -15.56 2.94 20.34
CA VAL A 228 -15.59 2.23 19.06
C VAL A 228 -15.70 3.27 17.95
N MET A 229 -14.82 3.20 16.95
CA MET A 229 -14.95 4.03 15.75
C MET A 229 -15.61 3.22 14.62
N SER A 230 -16.44 3.90 13.84
CA SER A 230 -16.97 3.38 12.59
C SER A 230 -16.56 4.28 11.43
N ALA A 231 -16.68 3.76 10.21
CA ALA A 231 -16.40 4.53 9.01
C ALA A 231 -17.43 4.25 7.92
N SER A 232 -17.81 5.31 7.22
CA SER A 232 -18.52 5.23 5.95
C SER A 232 -17.54 5.08 4.82
N VAL A 233 -17.69 4.06 3.97
CA VAL A 233 -16.74 3.70 2.92
C VAL A 233 -17.42 3.78 1.55
N GLY A 234 -16.86 4.56 0.64
CA GLY A 234 -17.22 4.55 -0.77
C GLY A 234 -16.19 3.84 -1.60
N ILE A 235 -16.61 3.03 -2.55
CA ILE A 235 -15.76 2.19 -3.39
C ILE A 235 -15.95 2.55 -4.85
N ALA A 236 -14.85 2.87 -5.55
CA ALA A 236 -14.80 2.97 -7.00
C ALA A 236 -13.77 1.97 -7.54
N VAL A 237 -14.03 1.40 -8.71
CA VAL A 237 -13.13 0.43 -9.37
C VAL A 237 -12.86 0.90 -10.77
N ALA A 238 -11.58 0.97 -11.14
CA ALA A 238 -11.15 1.26 -12.49
C ALA A 238 -11.31 0.04 -13.40
N HIS A 239 -11.91 0.26 -14.55
CA HIS A 239 -12.13 -0.75 -15.60
C HIS A 239 -11.42 -0.43 -16.92
N GLY A 240 -10.63 0.66 -16.98
CA GLY A 240 -9.94 1.06 -18.22
C GLY A 240 -9.31 2.43 -18.16
N ASN A 241 -9.98 3.45 -18.68
CA ASN A 241 -9.39 4.78 -18.91
C ASN A 241 -9.71 5.83 -17.85
N GLU A 242 -10.16 5.41 -16.67
CA GLU A 242 -10.47 6.33 -15.57
C GLU A 242 -9.19 7.02 -15.07
N THR A 243 -9.32 8.33 -14.79
CA THR A 243 -8.24 9.08 -14.17
C THR A 243 -8.27 8.95 -12.65
N PRO A 244 -7.16 9.20 -11.93
CA PRO A 244 -7.16 9.28 -10.48
C PRO A 244 -8.24 10.20 -9.92
N ALA A 245 -8.47 11.35 -10.58
CA ALA A 245 -9.48 12.32 -10.15
C ALA A 245 -10.90 11.79 -10.30
N ASP A 246 -11.20 11.05 -11.38
CA ASP A 246 -12.50 10.43 -11.58
C ASP A 246 -12.79 9.37 -10.51
N LEU A 247 -11.82 8.50 -10.24
CA LEU A 247 -11.96 7.44 -9.23
C LEU A 247 -12.16 7.99 -7.82
N LEU A 248 -11.42 9.03 -7.44
CA LEU A 248 -11.58 9.70 -6.15
C LEU A 248 -12.95 10.35 -6.03
N ARG A 249 -13.43 11.05 -7.07
CA ARG A 249 -14.76 11.67 -7.10
C ARG A 249 -15.88 10.62 -7.00
N ASP A 250 -15.73 9.51 -7.71
CA ASP A 250 -16.72 8.45 -7.74
C ASP A 250 -16.76 7.69 -6.41
N ALA A 251 -15.61 7.43 -5.79
CA ALA A 251 -15.52 6.84 -4.46
C ALA A 251 -16.08 7.78 -3.39
N ASP A 252 -15.77 9.09 -3.43
CA ASP A 252 -16.36 10.09 -2.53
C ASP A 252 -17.89 10.13 -2.65
N THR A 253 -18.42 10.15 -3.89
CA THR A 253 -19.87 10.08 -4.12
C THR A 253 -20.51 8.84 -3.50
N ALA A 254 -19.84 7.69 -3.59
CA ALA A 254 -20.33 6.45 -2.97
C ALA A 254 -20.24 6.51 -1.43
N MET A 255 -19.18 7.10 -0.88
CA MET A 255 -19.01 7.31 0.56
C MET A 255 -20.14 8.22 1.13
N TYR A 256 -20.49 9.29 0.41
CA TYR A 256 -21.60 10.14 0.81
C TYR A 256 -22.93 9.35 0.88
N ARG A 257 -23.18 8.43 -0.08
CA ARG A 257 -24.35 7.53 -0.02
C ARG A 257 -24.28 6.57 1.16
N ALA A 258 -23.11 6.09 1.54
CA ALA A 258 -22.95 5.29 2.75
C ALA A 258 -23.34 6.07 4.00
N LYS A 259 -22.99 7.36 4.09
CA LYS A 259 -23.41 8.26 5.18
C LYS A 259 -24.92 8.45 5.22
N GLU A 260 -25.56 8.71 4.08
CA GLU A 260 -27.03 8.87 3.99
C GLU A 260 -27.77 7.56 4.28
N GLY A 261 -27.21 6.43 3.89
CA GLY A 261 -27.80 5.10 4.11
C GLY A 261 -27.73 4.58 5.56
N GLY A 262 -27.24 5.40 6.52
CA GLY A 262 -27.19 5.05 7.94
C GLY A 262 -25.79 4.89 8.52
N ARG A 263 -24.73 5.25 7.78
CA ARG A 263 -23.31 5.15 8.17
C ARG A 263 -22.86 3.71 8.41
N ASP A 264 -21.62 3.54 8.90
CA ASP A 264 -21.01 2.24 9.22
C ASP A 264 -21.26 1.18 8.13
N ARG A 265 -21.01 1.54 6.89
CA ARG A 265 -21.21 0.67 5.72
C ARG A 265 -20.30 1.02 4.56
N ALA A 266 -20.18 0.07 3.62
CA ALA A 266 -19.55 0.28 2.35
C ALA A 266 -20.59 0.39 1.21
N GLU A 267 -20.40 1.35 0.31
CA GLU A 267 -21.19 1.55 -0.89
C GLU A 267 -20.31 1.58 -2.13
N VAL A 268 -20.76 0.92 -3.21
CA VAL A 268 -20.02 0.88 -4.48
C VAL A 268 -20.59 1.91 -5.45
N PHE A 269 -19.73 2.67 -6.10
CA PHE A 269 -20.12 3.59 -7.14
C PHE A 269 -20.69 2.84 -8.36
N GLY A 270 -21.85 3.26 -8.84
CA GLY A 270 -22.56 2.65 -9.95
C GLY A 270 -23.50 1.52 -9.52
N ALA A 271 -24.82 1.73 -9.71
CA ALA A 271 -25.85 0.79 -9.25
C ALA A 271 -25.75 -0.62 -9.86
N HIS A 272 -25.28 -0.73 -11.11
CA HIS A 272 -25.10 -2.01 -11.81
C HIS A 272 -23.88 -2.78 -11.30
N LEU A 273 -22.79 -2.10 -10.96
CA LEU A 273 -21.57 -2.72 -10.38
C LEU A 273 -21.85 -3.20 -8.96
N ARG A 274 -22.59 -2.40 -8.17
CA ARG A 274 -23.05 -2.79 -6.83
C ARG A 274 -23.93 -4.03 -6.89
N ALA A 275 -24.94 -4.05 -7.77
CA ALA A 275 -25.84 -5.20 -7.88
C ALA A 275 -25.09 -6.48 -8.28
N ARG A 276 -24.11 -6.37 -9.18
CA ARG A 276 -23.26 -7.49 -9.59
C ARG A 276 -22.34 -7.97 -8.48
N ALA A 277 -21.70 -7.05 -7.75
CA ALA A 277 -20.78 -7.39 -6.65
C ALA A 277 -21.54 -8.03 -5.46
N VAL A 278 -22.67 -7.47 -5.06
CA VAL A 278 -23.52 -8.00 -3.99
C VAL A 278 -24.05 -9.38 -4.36
N ARG A 279 -24.55 -9.55 -5.59
CA ARG A 279 -25.05 -10.85 -6.07
C ARG A 279 -23.94 -11.91 -6.07
N ARG A 280 -22.73 -11.56 -6.52
CA ARG A 280 -21.60 -12.47 -6.54
C ARG A 280 -21.16 -12.91 -5.14
N HIS A 281 -21.12 -11.98 -4.18
CA HIS A 281 -20.80 -12.30 -2.79
C HIS A 281 -21.87 -13.20 -2.15
N SER A 282 -23.14 -12.92 -2.38
CA SER A 282 -24.26 -13.77 -1.92
C SER A 282 -24.14 -15.20 -2.49
N VAL A 283 -23.88 -15.32 -3.79
CA VAL A 283 -23.70 -16.63 -4.44
C VAL A 283 -22.50 -17.40 -3.89
N GLU A 284 -21.39 -16.75 -3.55
CA GLU A 284 -20.25 -17.41 -2.90
C GLU A 284 -20.61 -17.95 -1.51
N GLN A 285 -21.34 -17.18 -0.70
CA GLN A 285 -21.81 -17.63 0.62
C GLN A 285 -22.80 -18.80 0.49
N ASP A 286 -23.75 -18.69 -0.44
CA ASP A 286 -24.73 -19.76 -0.70
C ASP A 286 -24.05 -21.05 -1.17
N LEU A 287 -23.02 -20.95 -2.01
CA LEU A 287 -22.26 -22.10 -2.50
C LEU A 287 -21.48 -22.79 -1.37
N ARG A 288 -20.78 -22.04 -0.51
CA ARG A 288 -20.07 -22.60 0.66
C ARG A 288 -21.04 -23.30 1.60
N ALA A 289 -22.11 -22.63 1.98
CA ALA A 289 -23.12 -23.18 2.86
C ALA A 289 -23.83 -24.40 2.22
N ALA A 290 -24.05 -24.40 0.90
CA ALA A 290 -24.65 -25.52 0.22
C ALA A 290 -23.75 -26.76 0.16
N LEU A 291 -22.43 -26.57 0.08
CA LEU A 291 -21.46 -27.66 0.19
C LEU A 291 -21.41 -28.26 1.60
N ASP A 292 -21.46 -27.40 2.64
CA ASP A 292 -21.40 -27.82 4.05
C ASP A 292 -22.72 -28.46 4.52
N GLU A 293 -23.87 -27.94 4.07
CA GLU A 293 -25.22 -28.33 4.53
C GLU A 293 -25.94 -29.31 3.59
N ASP A 294 -25.26 -29.88 2.62
CA ASP A 294 -25.82 -30.82 1.66
C ASP A 294 -27.01 -30.30 0.83
N ARG A 295 -26.96 -29.02 0.45
CA ARG A 295 -27.99 -28.35 -0.34
C ARG A 295 -27.72 -28.32 -1.85
N ILE A 296 -26.89 -29.27 -2.33
CA ILE A 296 -26.61 -29.44 -3.75
C ILE A 296 -27.56 -30.48 -4.31
N GLU A 297 -28.28 -30.10 -5.36
CA GLU A 297 -29.18 -30.96 -6.12
C GLU A 297 -28.59 -31.22 -7.52
N VAL A 298 -28.93 -32.39 -8.08
CA VAL A 298 -28.56 -32.71 -9.46
C VAL A 298 -29.84 -33.01 -10.25
N HIS A 299 -30.05 -32.21 -11.29
CA HIS A 299 -31.11 -32.44 -12.26
C HIS A 299 -30.54 -33.19 -13.46
N PHE A 300 -31.32 -34.06 -14.05
CA PHE A 300 -30.90 -34.89 -15.17
C PHE A 300 -31.64 -34.50 -16.41
N GLN A 301 -30.91 -34.14 -17.48
CA GLN A 301 -31.48 -33.89 -18.80
C GLN A 301 -31.23 -35.12 -19.66
N PRO A 302 -32.30 -35.75 -20.20
CA PRO A 302 -32.13 -36.94 -21.03
C PRO A 302 -31.41 -36.60 -22.35
N VAL A 303 -30.47 -37.45 -22.72
CA VAL A 303 -29.83 -37.46 -24.04
C VAL A 303 -30.50 -38.52 -24.88
N VAL A 304 -31.12 -38.10 -25.96
CA VAL A 304 -31.90 -38.98 -26.85
C VAL A 304 -31.19 -39.19 -28.19
N ARG A 305 -31.27 -40.41 -28.72
CA ARG A 305 -30.83 -40.71 -30.07
C ARG A 305 -31.88 -40.18 -31.06
N LEU A 306 -31.45 -39.33 -31.97
CA LEU A 306 -32.37 -38.66 -32.94
C LEU A 306 -33.06 -39.63 -33.90
N LEU A 307 -32.49 -40.81 -34.13
CA LEU A 307 -33.00 -41.78 -35.12
C LEU A 307 -34.27 -42.50 -34.65
N ASP A 308 -34.38 -42.79 -33.37
CA ASP A 308 -35.45 -43.63 -32.79
C ASP A 308 -36.00 -43.07 -31.45
N THR A 309 -35.57 -41.87 -31.07
CA THR A 309 -35.96 -41.17 -29.83
C THR A 309 -35.67 -41.94 -28.55
N THR A 310 -34.81 -42.98 -28.58
CA THR A 310 -34.43 -43.70 -27.39
C THR A 310 -33.51 -42.90 -26.51
N ILE A 311 -33.70 -42.96 -25.18
CA ILE A 311 -32.82 -42.36 -24.20
C ILE A 311 -31.53 -43.17 -24.14
N VAL A 312 -30.40 -42.56 -24.42
CA VAL A 312 -29.06 -43.17 -24.44
C VAL A 312 -28.17 -42.70 -23.30
N GLY A 313 -28.61 -41.73 -22.56
CA GLY A 313 -27.87 -41.15 -21.41
C GLY A 313 -28.63 -40.02 -20.75
N ALA A 314 -28.00 -39.39 -19.79
CA ALA A 314 -28.51 -38.18 -19.17
C ALA A 314 -27.33 -37.26 -18.81
N GLU A 315 -27.51 -35.97 -19.03
CA GLU A 315 -26.59 -34.94 -18.55
C GLU A 315 -26.93 -34.57 -17.10
N ALA A 316 -25.93 -34.57 -16.22
CA ALA A 316 -26.07 -34.21 -14.82
C ALA A 316 -25.83 -32.71 -14.65
N LEU A 317 -26.85 -31.96 -14.32
CA LEU A 317 -26.84 -30.51 -14.21
C LEU A 317 -26.98 -30.10 -12.74
N ALA A 318 -25.92 -29.52 -12.16
CA ALA A 318 -25.90 -29.04 -10.79
C ALA A 318 -26.96 -27.97 -10.55
N ARG A 319 -27.54 -27.97 -9.37
CA ARG A 319 -28.42 -26.91 -8.83
C ARG A 319 -28.03 -26.69 -7.39
N ILE A 320 -28.12 -25.43 -6.93
CA ILE A 320 -27.86 -25.07 -5.55
C ILE A 320 -29.16 -24.51 -4.97
N ARG A 321 -29.58 -25.02 -3.82
CA ARG A 321 -30.69 -24.43 -3.09
C ARG A 321 -30.13 -23.34 -2.16
N GLY A 322 -30.42 -22.07 -2.49
CA GLY A 322 -30.04 -20.90 -1.68
C GLY A 322 -30.69 -20.91 -0.30
N ALA A 323 -30.21 -20.07 0.60
CA ALA A 323 -30.72 -19.94 1.96
C ALA A 323 -32.19 -19.51 1.99
N GLY A 324 -32.67 -18.76 1.00
CA GLY A 324 -34.08 -18.37 0.82
C GLY A 324 -34.96 -19.46 0.18
N GLY A 325 -34.41 -20.64 -0.17
CA GLY A 325 -35.11 -21.73 -0.83
C GLY A 325 -35.18 -21.63 -2.36
N GLU A 326 -34.63 -20.57 -2.96
CA GLU A 326 -34.51 -20.41 -4.42
C GLU A 326 -33.54 -21.42 -5.01
N LEU A 327 -33.74 -21.77 -6.26
CA LEU A 327 -32.90 -22.73 -6.99
C LEU A 327 -31.97 -21.99 -7.95
N LEU A 328 -30.68 -21.90 -7.61
CA LEU A 328 -29.66 -21.29 -8.44
C LEU A 328 -29.28 -22.19 -9.62
N GLN A 329 -29.20 -21.58 -10.81
CA GLN A 329 -28.79 -22.24 -12.05
C GLN A 329 -27.27 -22.23 -12.21
N PRO A 330 -26.65 -23.18 -12.95
CA PRO A 330 -25.20 -23.24 -13.17
C PRO A 330 -24.56 -21.91 -13.60
N ALA A 331 -25.18 -21.20 -14.54
CA ALA A 331 -24.71 -19.90 -15.05
C ALA A 331 -24.63 -18.81 -13.95
N GLN A 332 -25.22 -19.02 -12.79
CA GLN A 332 -25.18 -18.06 -11.68
C GLN A 332 -24.02 -18.31 -10.71
N PHE A 333 -23.52 -19.55 -10.63
CA PHE A 333 -22.52 -19.93 -9.61
C PHE A 333 -21.25 -20.60 -10.15
N ILE A 334 -21.22 -21.11 -11.39
CA ILE A 334 -20.02 -21.83 -11.91
C ILE A 334 -18.81 -20.89 -11.94
N ASP A 335 -18.94 -19.68 -12.51
CA ASP A 335 -17.84 -18.71 -12.55
C ASP A 335 -17.34 -18.37 -11.14
N VAL A 336 -18.24 -18.30 -10.15
CA VAL A 336 -17.89 -18.06 -8.76
C VAL A 336 -17.17 -19.26 -8.15
N ALA A 337 -17.63 -20.49 -8.47
CA ALA A 337 -16.99 -21.71 -8.00
C ALA A 337 -15.57 -21.88 -8.55
N GLU A 338 -15.34 -21.57 -9.81
CA GLU A 338 -14.03 -21.60 -10.45
C GLU A 338 -13.09 -20.58 -9.82
N ASP A 339 -13.51 -19.33 -9.71
CA ASP A 339 -12.73 -18.23 -9.16
C ASP A 339 -12.36 -18.40 -7.67
N THR A 340 -13.20 -19.11 -6.90
CA THR A 340 -12.99 -19.37 -5.47
C THR A 340 -12.34 -20.72 -5.17
N GLY A 341 -12.09 -21.54 -6.22
CA GLY A 341 -11.54 -22.90 -6.07
C GLY A 341 -12.55 -23.95 -5.58
N LEU A 342 -13.80 -23.57 -5.33
CA LEU A 342 -14.87 -24.49 -4.86
C LEU A 342 -15.38 -25.43 -5.96
N ILE A 343 -14.95 -25.24 -7.19
CA ILE A 343 -15.39 -26.05 -8.34
C ILE A 343 -15.01 -27.54 -8.16
N ALA A 344 -13.89 -27.82 -7.51
CA ALA A 344 -13.45 -29.20 -7.28
C ALA A 344 -14.38 -29.93 -6.29
N ASP A 345 -14.74 -29.28 -5.18
CA ASP A 345 -15.64 -29.84 -4.17
C ASP A 345 -17.07 -29.99 -4.71
N LEU A 346 -17.53 -28.98 -5.46
CA LEU A 346 -18.82 -29.04 -6.15
C LEU A 346 -18.86 -30.19 -7.16
N GLY A 347 -17.82 -30.36 -7.97
CA GLY A 347 -17.70 -31.43 -8.97
C GLY A 347 -17.72 -32.82 -8.32
N ALA A 348 -16.97 -33.01 -7.24
CA ALA A 348 -16.96 -34.25 -6.48
C ALA A 348 -18.34 -34.59 -5.90
N ARG A 349 -19.06 -33.58 -5.40
CA ARG A 349 -20.41 -33.76 -4.85
C ARG A 349 -21.43 -34.13 -5.93
N VAL A 350 -21.42 -33.39 -7.04
CA VAL A 350 -22.28 -33.64 -8.21
C VAL A 350 -22.06 -35.04 -8.75
N LEU A 351 -20.80 -35.47 -8.90
CA LEU A 351 -20.44 -36.81 -9.37
C LEU A 351 -20.96 -37.90 -8.42
N THR A 352 -20.81 -37.73 -7.13
CA THR A 352 -21.31 -38.66 -6.12
C THR A 352 -22.82 -38.85 -6.23
N ILE A 353 -23.58 -37.75 -6.33
CA ILE A 353 -25.04 -37.80 -6.49
C ILE A 353 -25.42 -38.48 -7.83
N ALA A 354 -24.75 -38.10 -8.90
CA ALA A 354 -25.04 -38.64 -10.25
C ALA A 354 -24.81 -40.13 -10.36
N VAL A 355 -23.68 -40.65 -9.82
CA VAL A 355 -23.36 -42.08 -9.82
C VAL A 355 -24.36 -42.84 -8.96
N GLY A 356 -24.72 -42.31 -7.76
CA GLY A 356 -25.74 -42.92 -6.90
C GLY A 356 -27.10 -43.03 -7.58
N ARG A 357 -27.53 -42.03 -8.34
CA ARG A 357 -28.79 -42.07 -9.12
C ARG A 357 -28.73 -43.03 -10.29
N LEU A 358 -27.61 -43.05 -11.03
CA LEU A 358 -27.42 -43.99 -12.13
C LEU A 358 -27.50 -45.46 -11.66
N ALA A 359 -26.90 -45.77 -10.53
CA ALA A 359 -26.97 -47.08 -9.93
C ALA A 359 -28.41 -47.49 -9.53
N ALA A 360 -29.29 -46.54 -9.23
CA ALA A 360 -30.68 -46.78 -8.91
C ALA A 360 -31.59 -46.95 -10.15
N TRP A 361 -31.14 -46.54 -11.35
CA TRP A 361 -31.88 -46.64 -12.62
C TRP A 361 -31.53 -47.91 -13.37
N ASN A 362 -30.45 -48.61 -13.04
CA ASN A 362 -30.03 -49.90 -13.56
C ASN A 362 -30.56 -51.05 -12.68
#